data_7e221cf6388e1b91375c99278f69fc2b
#
_entry.id   7e221cf6388e1b91375c99278f69fc2b
#
_cell.length_a   1.000
_cell.length_b   1.000
_cell.length_c   1.000
_cell.angle_alpha   90.00
_cell.angle_beta   90.00
_cell.angle_gamma   90.00
#
_symmetry.space_group_name_H-M   'P 1'
#
loop_
_entity.id
_entity.type
_entity.pdbx_description
1 polymer ?
#
loop_
_entity_poly.entity_id
_entity_poly.type
_entity_poly.pdbx_seq_one_letter_code
_entity_poly.pdbx_strand_id
1 'polypeptide(L)'
;MDASTIPRWGLPLTPPRPRVIVEWLSTRDAEHWLPAPAGVGRPVMLIPGFMAGDGSLTRMAMWLRTGGFVLARSGIRWNSGCMEPTVEAVERRLERAVQQTGKRALIVGQSRGGCIGRSLAVLRPDLVETLVTLGSPLRDQLAVRPRVWPSILTVGTLGTLGVPGMFSVRCLRGECCARTRSAMTAPFPNDIQFVSIYSRSDEVVRWEACLDPAATQMEVDVSHIGMGMAREVWLAVSDELGQTVPATV
;
A
#
# COMPACT_ATOMS: atom_id res chain seq x y z
N MET A 1 -21.35 16.34 13.86
CA MET A 1 -20.47 15.15 13.65
C MET A 1 -20.94 14.50 12.37
N ASP A 2 -20.20 14.69 11.28
CA ASP A 2 -20.59 14.19 9.97
C ASP A 2 -20.27 12.68 9.91
N ALA A 3 -21.29 11.86 9.66
CA ALA A 3 -21.18 10.40 9.56
C ALA A 3 -20.35 9.91 8.37
N SER A 4 -19.83 10.83 7.53
CA SER A 4 -19.03 10.54 6.34
C SER A 4 -17.56 10.21 6.63
N THR A 5 -17.10 10.41 7.87
CA THR A 5 -15.70 10.22 8.29
C THR A 5 -15.41 8.84 8.90
N ILE A 6 -16.39 7.95 9.01
CA ILE A 6 -16.12 6.58 9.45
C ILE A 6 -15.46 5.84 8.28
N PRO A 7 -14.21 5.36 8.42
CA PRO A 7 -13.57 4.53 7.40
C PRO A 7 -14.48 3.33 7.14
N ARG A 8 -14.91 3.14 5.89
CA ARG A 8 -15.58 1.90 5.48
C ARG A 8 -14.53 0.79 5.45
N TRP A 9 -14.24 0.23 6.61
CA TRP A 9 -13.55 -1.02 6.74
C TRP A 9 -14.37 -2.05 5.98
N GLY A 10 -13.77 -2.74 5.05
CA GLY A 10 -14.39 -3.97 4.54
C GLY A 10 -14.71 -4.80 5.77
N LEU A 11 -16.01 -5.14 5.97
CA LEU A 11 -16.58 -5.71 7.19
C LEU A 11 -15.58 -6.66 7.87
N PRO A 12 -14.95 -6.28 8.99
CA PRO A 12 -14.18 -7.22 9.76
C PRO A 12 -15.19 -8.22 10.33
N LEU A 13 -15.02 -9.49 10.01
CA LEU A 13 -15.78 -10.58 10.63
C LEU A 13 -15.53 -10.66 12.15
N THR A 14 -14.66 -9.80 12.67
CA THR A 14 -14.32 -9.67 14.08
C THR A 14 -14.26 -8.20 14.48
N PRO A 15 -14.71 -7.82 15.69
CA PRO A 15 -14.61 -6.44 16.17
C PRO A 15 -13.13 -5.97 16.16
N PRO A 16 -12.89 -4.67 15.90
CA PRO A 16 -11.54 -4.12 15.92
C PRO A 16 -10.92 -4.36 17.30
N ARG A 17 -9.67 -4.82 17.32
CA ARG A 17 -8.94 -5.01 18.57
C ARG A 17 -8.68 -3.67 19.23
N PRO A 18 -8.61 -3.59 20.56
CA PRO A 18 -8.35 -2.35 21.29
C PRO A 18 -7.14 -1.58 20.76
N ARG A 19 -6.07 -2.28 20.37
CA ARG A 19 -4.86 -1.70 19.78
C ARG A 19 -5.15 -0.90 18.50
N VAL A 20 -5.97 -1.44 17.59
CA VAL A 20 -6.36 -0.76 16.33
C VAL A 20 -7.09 0.55 16.61
N ILE A 21 -7.91 0.58 17.65
CA ILE A 21 -8.64 1.80 18.06
C ILE A 21 -7.64 2.85 18.55
N VAL A 22 -6.66 2.46 19.39
CA VAL A 22 -5.62 3.36 19.89
C VAL A 22 -4.77 3.90 18.74
N GLU A 23 -4.32 3.04 17.82
CA GLU A 23 -3.56 3.42 16.63
C GLU A 23 -4.35 4.39 15.75
N TRP A 24 -5.65 4.16 15.56
CA TRP A 24 -6.53 5.05 14.80
C TRP A 24 -6.72 6.41 15.49
N LEU A 25 -6.82 6.44 16.82
CA LEU A 25 -6.91 7.68 17.59
C LEU A 25 -5.59 8.47 17.58
N SER A 26 -4.45 7.79 17.49
CA SER A 26 -3.11 8.41 17.51
C SER A 26 -2.85 9.37 16.34
N THR A 27 -3.58 9.22 15.24
CA THR A 27 -3.50 10.11 14.06
C THR A 27 -4.74 10.96 13.87
N ARG A 28 -5.61 11.02 14.89
CA ARG A 28 -6.71 11.98 14.87
C ARG A 28 -6.13 13.39 14.84
N ASP A 29 -6.55 14.17 13.86
CA ASP A 29 -6.07 15.53 13.63
C ASP A 29 -4.54 15.66 13.38
N ALA A 30 -3.90 14.58 12.88
CA ALA A 30 -2.45 14.54 12.64
C ALA A 30 -1.98 15.62 11.65
N GLU A 31 -2.83 16.02 10.73
CA GLU A 31 -2.56 17.13 9.81
C GLU A 31 -2.25 18.46 10.51
N HIS A 32 -2.64 18.62 11.78
CA HIS A 32 -2.41 19.85 12.56
C HIS A 32 -1.12 19.81 13.39
N TRP A 33 -0.58 18.64 13.68
CA TRP A 33 0.54 18.53 14.60
C TRP A 33 1.75 17.73 14.08
N LEU A 34 1.58 16.97 12.98
CA LEU A 34 2.66 16.22 12.33
C LEU A 34 2.96 16.82 10.96
N PRO A 35 4.11 17.50 10.79
CA PRO A 35 4.51 18.01 9.49
C PRO A 35 4.62 16.87 8.46
N ALA A 36 3.99 17.03 7.31
CA ALA A 36 4.16 16.11 6.21
C ALA A 36 5.48 16.42 5.46
N PRO A 37 6.11 15.42 4.86
CA PRO A 37 7.29 15.64 4.03
C PRO A 37 6.95 16.52 2.82
N ALA A 38 7.97 17.24 2.30
CA ALA A 38 7.79 18.15 1.18
C ALA A 38 7.48 17.41 -0.13
N GLY A 39 6.26 17.58 -0.63
CA GLY A 39 5.81 16.96 -1.88
C GLY A 39 6.18 17.73 -3.14
N VAL A 40 6.30 19.04 -3.04
CA VAL A 40 6.68 19.96 -4.15
C VAL A 40 5.87 19.68 -5.44
N GLY A 41 4.59 19.39 -5.31
CA GLY A 41 3.70 19.08 -6.44
C GLY A 41 3.89 17.69 -7.07
N ARG A 42 4.65 16.78 -6.44
CA ARG A 42 4.76 15.38 -6.89
C ARG A 42 3.41 14.66 -6.73
N PRO A 43 3.04 13.79 -7.67
CA PRO A 43 1.89 12.95 -7.48
C PRO A 43 2.17 11.89 -6.41
N VAL A 44 1.20 11.63 -5.55
CA VAL A 44 1.24 10.52 -4.61
C VAL A 44 0.03 9.61 -4.81
N MET A 45 0.30 8.32 -4.92
CA MET A 45 -0.74 7.30 -5.03
C MET A 45 -0.66 6.35 -3.85
N LEU A 46 -1.75 6.25 -3.11
CA LEU A 46 -1.89 5.29 -2.02
C LEU A 46 -2.67 4.08 -2.53
N ILE A 47 -2.13 2.88 -2.29
CA ILE A 47 -2.71 1.61 -2.76
C ILE A 47 -3.13 0.78 -1.55
N PRO A 48 -4.45 0.50 -1.39
CA PRO A 48 -4.97 -0.19 -0.22
C PRO A 48 -4.64 -1.68 -0.20
N GLY A 49 -4.70 -2.28 1.00
CA GLY A 49 -4.51 -3.70 1.24
C GLY A 49 -5.67 -4.58 0.73
N PHE A 50 -5.54 -5.89 0.95
CA PHE A 50 -6.57 -6.87 0.61
C PHE A 50 -7.91 -6.55 1.27
N MET A 51 -9.00 -6.66 0.50
CA MET A 51 -10.38 -6.33 0.91
C MET A 51 -10.59 -4.87 1.37
N ALA A 52 -9.65 -3.97 1.14
CA ALA A 52 -9.76 -2.55 1.41
C ALA A 52 -9.91 -1.74 0.11
N GLY A 53 -10.33 -0.49 0.22
CA GLY A 53 -10.39 0.46 -0.88
C GLY A 53 -9.65 1.75 -0.54
N ASP A 54 -9.58 2.69 -1.48
CA ASP A 54 -8.89 3.99 -1.33
C ASP A 54 -9.27 4.72 -0.03
N GLY A 55 -10.51 4.52 0.45
CA GLY A 55 -11.00 5.12 1.70
C GLY A 55 -10.22 4.72 2.95
N SER A 56 -9.56 3.54 2.96
CA SER A 56 -8.82 3.06 4.13
C SER A 56 -7.55 3.86 4.43
N LEU A 57 -6.99 4.53 3.42
CA LEU A 57 -5.76 5.33 3.52
C LEU A 57 -6.02 6.85 3.40
N THR A 58 -7.28 7.28 3.48
CA THR A 58 -7.66 8.69 3.27
C THR A 58 -6.95 9.64 4.24
N ARG A 59 -6.78 9.27 5.51
CA ARG A 59 -6.08 10.11 6.49
C ARG A 59 -4.63 10.37 6.10
N MET A 60 -3.89 9.31 5.76
CA MET A 60 -2.51 9.43 5.29
C MET A 60 -2.43 10.25 4.00
N ALA A 61 -3.39 10.05 3.07
CA ALA A 61 -3.47 10.84 1.85
C ALA A 61 -3.67 12.34 2.14
N MET A 62 -4.57 12.68 3.05
CA MET A 62 -4.81 14.07 3.43
C MET A 62 -3.60 14.69 4.13
N TRP A 63 -2.93 13.96 5.02
CA TRP A 63 -1.69 14.37 5.62
C TRP A 63 -0.59 14.65 4.57
N LEU A 64 -0.33 13.75 3.63
CA LEU A 64 0.64 13.98 2.55
C LEU A 64 0.26 15.19 1.69
N ARG A 65 -1.03 15.43 1.48
CA ARG A 65 -1.49 16.63 0.77
C ARG A 65 -1.11 17.92 1.49
N THR A 66 -1.05 17.96 2.82
CA THR A 66 -0.58 19.16 3.56
C THR A 66 0.89 19.47 3.28
N GLY A 67 1.70 18.47 2.91
CA GLY A 67 3.09 18.63 2.44
C GLY A 67 3.22 19.07 0.97
N GLY A 68 2.11 19.30 0.27
CA GLY A 68 2.12 19.74 -1.12
C GLY A 68 2.18 18.61 -2.16
N PHE A 69 1.86 17.37 -1.78
CA PHE A 69 1.67 16.29 -2.74
C PHE A 69 0.33 16.44 -3.49
N VAL A 70 0.32 16.04 -4.76
CA VAL A 70 -0.89 15.96 -5.59
C VAL A 70 -1.46 14.54 -5.47
N LEU A 71 -2.64 14.42 -4.88
CA LEU A 71 -3.25 13.10 -4.64
C LEU A 71 -3.76 12.46 -5.93
N ALA A 72 -3.26 11.27 -6.24
CA ALA A 72 -3.75 10.40 -7.30
C ALA A 72 -4.48 9.19 -6.70
N ARG A 73 -5.75 8.99 -7.08
CA ARG A 73 -6.52 7.85 -6.58
C ARG A 73 -6.17 6.57 -7.33
N SER A 74 -5.93 5.47 -6.63
CA SER A 74 -5.73 4.15 -7.25
C SER A 74 -7.00 3.65 -7.96
N GLY A 75 -8.16 4.11 -7.52
CA GLY A 75 -9.48 3.72 -8.02
C GLY A 75 -9.94 2.35 -7.54
N ILE A 76 -9.23 1.79 -6.58
CA ILE A 76 -9.59 0.52 -5.95
C ILE A 76 -10.70 0.77 -4.94
N ARG A 77 -11.89 0.21 -5.20
CA ARG A 77 -13.01 0.22 -4.25
C ARG A 77 -12.93 -0.93 -3.27
N TRP A 78 -12.43 -2.08 -3.77
CA TRP A 78 -12.30 -3.32 -3.03
C TRP A 78 -11.17 -4.15 -3.63
N ASN A 79 -10.06 -4.26 -2.92
CA ASN A 79 -8.85 -4.93 -3.43
C ASN A 79 -8.93 -6.46 -3.26
N SER A 80 -9.85 -7.08 -3.98
CA SER A 80 -10.06 -8.54 -4.01
C SER A 80 -10.00 -9.12 -5.42
N GLY A 81 -9.73 -8.31 -6.44
CA GLY A 81 -9.64 -8.73 -7.83
C GLY A 81 -8.36 -9.48 -8.17
N CYS A 82 -8.27 -10.03 -9.37
CA CYS A 82 -7.03 -10.61 -9.89
C CYS A 82 -5.93 -9.54 -9.95
N MET A 83 -4.68 -9.93 -9.65
CA MET A 83 -3.56 -9.00 -9.54
C MET A 83 -3.26 -8.30 -10.87
N GLU A 84 -3.21 -9.04 -11.97
CA GLU A 84 -2.84 -8.50 -13.29
C GLU A 84 -3.73 -7.33 -13.73
N PRO A 85 -5.08 -7.49 -13.88
CA PRO A 85 -5.94 -6.39 -14.28
C PRO A 85 -6.00 -5.26 -13.24
N THR A 86 -5.72 -5.56 -11.96
CA THR A 86 -5.63 -4.53 -10.92
C THR A 86 -4.39 -3.66 -11.14
N VAL A 87 -3.23 -4.28 -11.38
CA VAL A 87 -1.97 -3.56 -11.68
C VAL A 87 -2.16 -2.69 -12.92
N GLU A 88 -2.73 -3.23 -14.01
CA GLU A 88 -2.99 -2.46 -15.24
C GLU A 88 -3.92 -1.26 -15.01
N ALA A 89 -4.98 -1.45 -14.22
CA ALA A 89 -5.90 -0.36 -13.92
C ALA A 89 -5.24 0.77 -13.11
N VAL A 90 -4.40 0.40 -12.15
CA VAL A 90 -3.62 1.34 -11.31
C VAL A 90 -2.54 2.02 -12.16
N GLU A 91 -1.84 1.28 -13.02
CA GLU A 91 -0.84 1.79 -13.96
C GLU A 91 -1.39 2.93 -14.81
N ARG A 92 -2.54 2.73 -15.48
CA ARG A 92 -3.19 3.78 -16.29
C ARG A 92 -3.54 5.04 -15.50
N ARG A 93 -3.85 4.91 -14.20
CA ARG A 93 -4.14 6.06 -13.33
C ARG A 93 -2.87 6.77 -12.90
N LEU A 94 -1.83 6.01 -12.59
CA LEU A 94 -0.51 6.52 -12.23
C LEU A 94 0.08 7.32 -13.40
N GLU A 95 0.05 6.76 -14.59
CA GLU A 95 0.52 7.41 -15.81
C GLU A 95 -0.16 8.77 -16.05
N ARG A 96 -1.49 8.82 -15.91
CA ARG A 96 -2.23 10.09 -16.01
C ARG A 96 -1.78 11.12 -14.97
N ALA A 97 -1.55 10.69 -13.73
CA ALA A 97 -1.10 11.58 -12.67
C ALA A 97 0.31 12.13 -12.94
N VAL A 98 1.22 11.29 -13.45
CA VAL A 98 2.57 11.68 -13.86
C VAL A 98 2.51 12.64 -15.05
N GLN A 99 1.69 12.37 -16.06
CA GLN A 99 1.49 13.28 -17.20
C GLN A 99 0.95 14.65 -16.79
N GLN A 100 0.01 14.70 -15.84
CA GLN A 100 -0.56 15.95 -15.33
C GLN A 100 0.41 16.80 -14.53
N THR A 101 1.34 16.18 -13.81
CA THR A 101 2.27 16.88 -12.93
C THR A 101 3.66 17.07 -13.54
N GLY A 102 4.00 16.31 -14.59
CA GLY A 102 5.35 16.27 -15.16
C GLY A 102 6.41 15.65 -14.25
N LYS A 103 6.01 14.97 -13.16
CA LYS A 103 6.91 14.42 -12.13
C LYS A 103 6.61 12.95 -11.87
N ARG A 104 7.67 12.15 -11.63
CA ARG A 104 7.50 10.78 -11.17
C ARG A 104 6.80 10.75 -9.80
N ALA A 105 6.09 9.67 -9.52
CA ALA A 105 5.21 9.55 -8.38
C ALA A 105 5.87 8.93 -7.15
N LEU A 106 5.38 9.32 -5.97
CA LEU A 106 5.48 8.52 -4.75
C LEU A 106 4.33 7.50 -4.74
N ILE A 107 4.65 6.23 -4.51
CA ILE A 107 3.66 5.19 -4.23
C ILE A 107 3.77 4.79 -2.76
N VAL A 108 2.65 4.78 -2.04
CA VAL A 108 2.54 4.20 -0.70
C VAL A 108 1.57 3.03 -0.77
N GLY A 109 2.07 1.81 -0.61
CA GLY A 109 1.26 0.60 -0.72
C GLY A 109 1.15 -0.16 0.59
N GLN A 110 -0.07 -0.39 1.09
CA GLN A 110 -0.30 -1.20 2.28
C GLN A 110 -0.55 -2.66 1.91
N SER A 111 0.14 -3.60 2.58
CA SER A 111 -0.11 -5.03 2.43
C SER A 111 -0.07 -5.45 0.95
N ARG A 112 -1.13 -6.06 0.41
CA ARG A 112 -1.28 -6.37 -1.01
C ARG A 112 -1.05 -5.14 -1.91
N GLY A 113 -1.38 -3.93 -1.44
CA GLY A 113 -1.14 -2.68 -2.16
C GLY A 113 0.34 -2.40 -2.40
N GLY A 114 1.21 -2.79 -1.47
CA GLY A 114 2.66 -2.70 -1.66
C GLY A 114 3.19 -3.68 -2.70
N CYS A 115 2.60 -4.88 -2.81
CA CYS A 115 2.92 -5.81 -3.91
C CYS A 115 2.56 -5.22 -5.28
N ILE A 116 1.39 -4.54 -5.38
CA ILE A 116 0.99 -3.80 -6.58
C ILE A 116 1.99 -2.68 -6.87
N GLY A 117 2.35 -1.88 -5.84
CA GLY A 117 3.33 -0.79 -5.96
C GLY A 117 4.70 -1.27 -6.42
N ARG A 118 5.21 -2.38 -5.85
CA ARG A 118 6.48 -2.98 -6.26
C ARG A 118 6.46 -3.46 -7.72
N SER A 119 5.36 -4.10 -8.11
CA SER A 119 5.20 -4.53 -9.50
C SER A 119 5.20 -3.33 -10.46
N LEU A 120 4.52 -2.24 -10.10
CA LEU A 120 4.50 -1.01 -10.90
C LEU A 120 5.88 -0.36 -10.99
N ALA A 121 6.62 -0.28 -9.88
CA ALA A 121 7.96 0.29 -9.88
C ALA A 121 8.92 -0.46 -10.81
N VAL A 122 8.78 -1.79 -10.89
CA VAL A 122 9.60 -2.63 -11.80
C VAL A 122 9.12 -2.54 -13.24
N LEU A 123 7.81 -2.53 -13.47
CA LEU A 123 7.23 -2.52 -14.82
C LEU A 123 7.29 -1.14 -15.49
N ARG A 124 7.21 -0.08 -14.69
CA ARG A 124 7.14 1.32 -15.12
C ARG A 124 8.04 2.21 -14.26
N PRO A 125 9.36 2.00 -14.29
CA PRO A 125 10.30 2.83 -13.53
C PRO A 125 10.26 4.29 -13.95
N ASP A 126 9.82 4.56 -15.18
CA ASP A 126 9.59 5.91 -15.70
C ASP A 126 8.50 6.69 -14.95
N LEU A 127 7.59 6.02 -14.26
CA LEU A 127 6.49 6.64 -13.52
C LEU A 127 6.73 6.77 -12.01
N VAL A 128 7.66 5.99 -11.45
CA VAL A 128 7.84 5.88 -10.00
C VAL A 128 9.18 6.47 -9.56
N GLU A 129 9.17 7.40 -8.63
CA GLU A 129 10.36 7.97 -8.00
C GLU A 129 10.67 7.30 -6.66
N THR A 130 9.62 7.05 -5.88
CA THR A 130 9.74 6.47 -4.54
C THR A 130 8.63 5.45 -4.32
N LEU A 131 9.00 4.32 -3.75
CA LEU A 131 8.07 3.29 -3.26
C LEU A 131 8.21 3.13 -1.75
N VAL A 132 7.11 3.30 -1.02
CA VAL A 132 6.99 2.96 0.39
C VAL A 132 5.98 1.82 0.54
N THR A 133 6.39 0.74 1.16
CA THR A 133 5.51 -0.41 1.44
C THR A 133 5.27 -0.56 2.93
N LEU A 134 4.03 -0.81 3.30
CA LEU A 134 3.55 -0.88 4.68
C LEU A 134 3.03 -2.29 4.97
N GLY A 135 3.77 -3.09 5.71
CA GLY A 135 3.40 -4.46 6.06
C GLY A 135 3.10 -5.34 4.84
N SER A 136 3.89 -5.23 3.78
CA SER A 136 3.60 -5.87 2.50
C SER A 136 4.39 -7.16 2.29
N PRO A 137 3.76 -8.29 1.91
CA PRO A 137 4.45 -9.56 1.70
C PRO A 137 5.17 -9.58 0.34
N LEU A 138 6.33 -8.92 0.25
CA LEU A 138 7.07 -8.66 -0.99
C LEU A 138 7.74 -9.91 -1.57
N ARG A 139 8.20 -10.82 -0.70
CA ARG A 139 8.92 -12.04 -1.10
C ARG A 139 8.00 -13.20 -1.43
N ASP A 140 6.88 -13.30 -0.71
CA ASP A 140 5.86 -14.31 -0.90
C ASP A 140 4.48 -13.73 -0.56
N GLN A 141 3.67 -13.47 -1.57
CA GLN A 141 2.35 -12.85 -1.41
C GLN A 141 1.38 -13.67 -0.55
N LEU A 142 1.66 -14.96 -0.34
CA LEU A 142 0.88 -15.87 0.50
C LEU A 142 1.50 -16.10 1.88
N ALA A 143 2.59 -15.39 2.22
CA ALA A 143 3.21 -15.44 3.54
C ALA A 143 2.36 -14.71 4.60
N VAL A 144 1.13 -15.16 4.74
CA VAL A 144 0.15 -14.65 5.71
C VAL A 144 -0.03 -15.61 6.88
N ARG A 145 -0.50 -15.09 7.99
CA ARG A 145 -0.80 -15.90 9.17
C ARG A 145 -2.02 -16.81 8.93
N PRO A 146 -2.09 -18.01 9.55
CA PRO A 146 -3.13 -19.00 9.26
C PRO A 146 -4.57 -18.47 9.34
N ARG A 147 -4.85 -17.54 10.24
CA ARG A 147 -6.18 -16.94 10.42
C ARG A 147 -6.68 -16.10 9.23
N VAL A 148 -5.80 -15.73 8.30
CA VAL A 148 -6.16 -14.95 7.09
C VAL A 148 -6.66 -15.86 5.98
N TRP A 149 -6.24 -17.12 5.96
CA TRP A 149 -6.58 -18.08 4.92
C TRP A 149 -8.09 -18.27 4.68
N PRO A 150 -8.97 -18.32 5.71
CA PRO A 150 -10.41 -18.41 5.46
C PRO A 150 -10.94 -17.29 4.56
N SER A 151 -10.51 -16.05 4.77
CA SER A 151 -10.91 -14.91 3.93
C SER A 151 -10.37 -15.03 2.50
N ILE A 152 -9.12 -15.45 2.33
CA ILE A 152 -8.50 -15.66 1.02
C ILE A 152 -9.23 -16.76 0.25
N LEU A 153 -9.52 -17.89 0.90
CA LEU A 153 -10.22 -19.02 0.29
C LEU A 153 -11.67 -18.66 -0.05
N THR A 154 -12.37 -17.91 0.82
CA THR A 154 -13.73 -17.43 0.54
C THR A 154 -13.77 -16.57 -0.70
N VAL A 155 -12.89 -15.55 -0.79
CA VAL A 155 -12.80 -14.68 -1.97
C VAL A 155 -12.43 -15.50 -3.22
N GLY A 156 -11.44 -16.39 -3.11
CA GLY A 156 -11.00 -17.26 -4.21
C GLY A 156 -12.11 -18.19 -4.73
N THR A 157 -12.91 -18.75 -3.83
CA THR A 157 -14.06 -19.61 -4.18
C THR A 157 -15.15 -18.80 -4.86
N LEU A 158 -15.53 -17.65 -4.29
CA LEU A 158 -16.53 -16.76 -4.88
C LEU A 158 -16.11 -16.27 -6.27
N GLY A 159 -14.84 -15.90 -6.44
CA GLY A 159 -14.29 -15.51 -7.74
C GLY A 159 -14.27 -16.67 -8.74
N THR A 160 -14.04 -17.92 -8.29
CA THR A 160 -14.13 -19.11 -9.13
C THR A 160 -15.58 -19.41 -9.56
N LEU A 161 -16.54 -19.05 -8.73
CA LEU A 161 -17.97 -19.11 -9.02
C LEU A 161 -18.45 -17.94 -9.90
N GLY A 162 -17.57 -17.04 -10.34
CA GLY A 162 -17.88 -15.93 -11.24
C GLY A 162 -18.34 -14.65 -10.56
N VAL A 163 -18.17 -14.49 -9.25
CA VAL A 163 -18.49 -13.23 -8.56
C VAL A 163 -17.56 -12.12 -9.07
N PRO A 164 -18.10 -11.04 -9.67
CA PRO A 164 -17.28 -9.96 -10.23
C PRO A 164 -16.40 -9.29 -9.19
N GLY A 165 -15.18 -8.89 -9.58
CA GLY A 165 -14.25 -8.16 -8.72
C GLY A 165 -13.52 -9.02 -7.69
N MET A 166 -13.68 -10.34 -7.73
CA MET A 166 -12.97 -11.30 -6.88
C MET A 166 -11.99 -12.14 -7.71
N PHE A 167 -10.81 -12.41 -7.15
CA PHE A 167 -9.86 -13.32 -7.80
C PHE A 167 -10.33 -14.77 -7.66
N SER A 168 -10.00 -15.60 -8.63
CA SER A 168 -10.28 -17.05 -8.59
C SER A 168 -9.17 -17.82 -7.88
N VAL A 169 -9.43 -19.08 -7.51
CA VAL A 169 -8.41 -20.00 -6.97
C VAL A 169 -7.19 -20.15 -7.91
N ARG A 170 -7.38 -20.03 -9.22
CA ARG A 170 -6.28 -20.02 -10.20
C ARG A 170 -5.29 -18.87 -9.98
N CYS A 171 -5.78 -17.71 -9.50
CA CYS A 171 -4.91 -16.57 -9.18
C CYS A 171 -3.95 -16.89 -8.04
N LEU A 172 -4.36 -17.72 -7.07
CA LEU A 172 -3.47 -18.16 -5.98
C LEU A 172 -2.30 -19.01 -6.49
N ARG A 173 -2.52 -19.75 -7.59
CA ARG A 173 -1.47 -20.49 -8.30
C ARG A 173 -0.66 -19.61 -9.25
N GLY A 174 -1.10 -18.38 -9.49
CA GLY A 174 -0.43 -17.40 -10.34
C GLY A 174 -0.58 -17.63 -11.83
N GLU A 175 -1.47 -18.52 -12.27
CA GLU A 175 -1.66 -18.86 -13.68
C GLU A 175 -2.11 -17.68 -14.55
N CYS A 176 -2.83 -16.71 -13.96
CA CYS A 176 -3.35 -15.53 -14.64
C CYS A 176 -2.57 -14.25 -14.35
N CYS A 177 -1.43 -14.32 -13.65
CA CYS A 177 -0.70 -13.15 -13.16
C CYS A 177 0.80 -13.24 -13.49
N ALA A 178 1.15 -13.78 -14.66
CA ALA A 178 2.53 -14.08 -15.03
C ALA A 178 3.42 -12.81 -15.08
N ARG A 179 2.93 -11.72 -15.69
CA ARG A 179 3.64 -10.45 -15.79
C ARG A 179 3.90 -9.85 -14.38
N THR A 180 2.87 -9.80 -13.55
CA THR A 180 2.97 -9.27 -12.18
C THR A 180 3.87 -10.13 -11.31
N ARG A 181 3.79 -11.45 -11.41
CA ARG A 181 4.68 -12.36 -10.67
C ARG A 181 6.13 -12.21 -11.08
N SER A 182 6.39 -12.12 -12.39
CA SER A 182 7.74 -11.86 -12.90
C SER A 182 8.28 -10.54 -12.35
N ALA A 183 7.48 -9.47 -12.33
CA ALA A 183 7.86 -8.18 -11.75
C ALA A 183 8.16 -8.26 -10.25
N MET A 184 7.41 -9.08 -9.50
CA MET A 184 7.65 -9.26 -8.05
C MET A 184 8.99 -9.96 -7.72
N THR A 185 9.52 -10.74 -8.64
CA THR A 185 10.80 -11.47 -8.45
C THR A 185 11.96 -10.84 -9.20
N ALA A 186 11.69 -9.90 -10.10
CA ALA A 186 12.72 -9.20 -10.86
C ALA A 186 13.57 -8.27 -9.96
N PRO A 187 14.81 -7.97 -10.36
CA PRO A 187 15.62 -6.94 -9.71
C PRO A 187 14.88 -5.61 -9.63
N PHE A 188 15.00 -4.94 -8.49
CA PHE A 188 14.37 -3.64 -8.31
C PHE A 188 15.22 -2.54 -8.97
N PRO A 189 14.64 -1.54 -9.64
CA PRO A 189 15.37 -0.45 -10.28
C PRO A 189 16.17 0.38 -9.26
N ASN A 190 17.46 0.63 -9.56
CA ASN A 190 18.38 1.32 -8.63
C ASN A 190 18.10 2.84 -8.52
N ASP A 191 17.36 3.41 -9.45
CA ASP A 191 17.03 4.85 -9.50
C ASP A 191 15.70 5.17 -8.79
N ILE A 192 15.09 4.18 -8.13
CA ILE A 192 13.87 4.33 -7.34
C ILE A 192 14.21 4.14 -5.87
N GLN A 193 13.91 5.16 -5.06
CA GLN A 193 13.99 5.00 -3.59
C GLN A 193 12.96 3.97 -3.14
N PHE A 194 13.39 2.96 -2.39
CA PHE A 194 12.51 1.91 -1.90
C PHE A 194 12.62 1.77 -0.39
N VAL A 195 11.49 1.91 0.30
CA VAL A 195 11.36 1.78 1.76
C VAL A 195 10.35 0.70 2.08
N SER A 196 10.72 -0.25 2.94
CA SER A 196 9.81 -1.28 3.45
C SER A 196 9.64 -1.13 4.96
N ILE A 197 8.45 -0.70 5.38
CA ILE A 197 8.07 -0.56 6.78
C ILE A 197 7.33 -1.84 7.20
N TYR A 198 7.82 -2.49 8.25
CA TYR A 198 7.27 -3.74 8.74
C TYR A 198 7.13 -3.75 10.28
N SER A 199 6.36 -4.68 10.80
CA SER A 199 6.19 -4.89 12.25
C SER A 199 6.29 -6.37 12.60
N ARG A 200 7.07 -6.71 13.63
CA ARG A 200 7.11 -8.08 14.16
C ARG A 200 5.81 -8.47 14.85
N SER A 201 5.05 -7.48 15.33
CA SER A 201 3.71 -7.68 15.90
C SER A 201 2.60 -7.69 14.86
N ASP A 202 2.92 -7.67 13.56
CA ASP A 202 1.94 -7.83 12.47
C ASP A 202 1.26 -9.20 12.60
N GLU A 203 -0.05 -9.12 12.74
CA GLU A 203 -0.85 -10.31 12.94
C GLU A 203 -1.46 -10.87 11.65
N VAL A 204 -1.24 -10.26 10.51
CA VAL A 204 -1.77 -10.66 9.20
C VAL A 204 -0.66 -11.20 8.31
N VAL A 205 0.40 -10.44 8.12
CA VAL A 205 1.55 -10.79 7.29
C VAL A 205 2.70 -11.28 8.18
N ARG A 206 3.44 -12.27 7.71
CA ARG A 206 4.71 -12.65 8.33
C ARG A 206 5.73 -11.57 8.00
N TRP A 207 6.29 -10.94 9.03
CA TRP A 207 7.18 -9.80 8.85
C TRP A 207 8.41 -10.11 7.98
N GLU A 208 8.91 -11.35 8.01
CA GLU A 208 10.04 -11.79 7.19
C GLU A 208 9.76 -11.66 5.68
N ALA A 209 8.50 -11.77 5.29
CA ALA A 209 8.09 -11.59 3.89
C ALA A 209 8.06 -10.12 3.43
N CYS A 210 8.12 -9.18 4.38
CA CYS A 210 8.21 -7.75 4.07
C CYS A 210 9.63 -7.32 3.71
N LEU A 211 10.65 -8.13 4.02
CA LEU A 211 12.03 -7.79 3.78
C LEU A 211 12.38 -7.95 2.29
N ASP A 212 12.75 -6.87 1.62
CA ASP A 212 13.28 -6.86 0.26
C ASP A 212 14.72 -6.33 0.29
N PRO A 213 15.71 -7.04 -0.28
CA PRO A 213 17.11 -6.62 -0.25
C PRO A 213 17.38 -5.24 -0.87
N ALA A 214 16.50 -4.80 -1.78
CA ALA A 214 16.61 -3.49 -2.43
C ALA A 214 16.02 -2.34 -1.60
N ALA A 215 15.32 -2.64 -0.50
CA ALA A 215 14.63 -1.62 0.29
C ALA A 215 15.43 -1.22 1.54
N THR A 216 15.34 0.05 1.92
CA THR A 216 15.63 0.46 3.30
C THR A 216 14.57 -0.17 4.20
N GLN A 217 15.01 -0.93 5.20
CA GLN A 217 14.12 -1.66 6.11
C GLN A 217 13.86 -0.84 7.36
N MET A 218 12.59 -0.61 7.70
CA MET A 218 12.18 0.11 8.91
C MET A 218 11.25 -0.75 9.77
N GLU A 219 11.64 -1.02 10.99
CA GLU A 219 10.81 -1.74 11.95
C GLU A 219 10.00 -0.76 12.78
N VAL A 220 8.70 -1.03 12.91
CA VAL A 220 7.76 -0.31 13.78
C VAL A 220 6.98 -1.31 14.64
N ASP A 221 6.43 -0.87 15.76
CA ASP A 221 5.59 -1.75 16.59
C ASP A 221 4.11 -1.33 16.49
N VAL A 222 3.45 -1.78 15.40
CA VAL A 222 2.05 -1.50 15.12
C VAL A 222 1.32 -2.75 14.64
N SER A 223 -0.01 -2.74 14.71
CA SER A 223 -0.83 -3.79 14.10
C SER A 223 -0.80 -3.70 12.57
N HIS A 224 -1.20 -4.76 11.87
CA HIS A 224 -1.30 -4.74 10.40
C HIS A 224 -2.22 -3.62 9.87
N ILE A 225 -3.36 -3.42 10.55
CA ILE A 225 -4.30 -2.35 10.20
C ILE A 225 -3.69 -0.98 10.54
N GLY A 226 -2.96 -0.90 11.65
CA GLY A 226 -2.24 0.29 12.11
C GLY A 226 -1.19 0.80 11.11
N MET A 227 -0.67 -0.04 10.23
CA MET A 227 0.30 0.35 9.20
C MET A 227 -0.15 1.56 8.37
N GLY A 228 -1.45 1.71 8.09
CA GLY A 228 -1.97 2.85 7.33
C GLY A 228 -2.36 4.06 8.19
N MET A 229 -2.33 3.95 9.53
CA MET A 229 -2.95 4.94 10.40
C MET A 229 -2.23 5.26 11.70
N ALA A 230 -1.20 4.51 12.08
CA ALA A 230 -0.48 4.77 13.33
C ALA A 230 0.53 5.92 13.16
N ARG A 231 0.65 6.75 14.20
CA ARG A 231 1.60 7.88 14.24
C ARG A 231 3.03 7.45 13.95
N GLU A 232 3.43 6.34 14.52
CA GLU A 232 4.79 5.79 14.38
C GLU A 232 5.16 5.52 12.91
N VAL A 233 4.21 4.99 12.13
CA VAL A 233 4.40 4.76 10.68
C VAL A 233 4.51 6.08 9.92
N TRP A 234 3.70 7.07 10.28
CA TRP A 234 3.74 8.37 9.61
C TRP A 234 5.03 9.13 9.90
N LEU A 235 5.57 9.01 11.11
CA LEU A 235 6.90 9.52 11.45
C LEU A 235 7.97 8.84 10.60
N ALA A 236 7.96 7.50 10.52
CA ALA A 236 8.90 6.74 9.71
C ALA A 236 8.84 7.16 8.22
N VAL A 237 7.63 7.36 7.68
CA VAL A 237 7.44 7.86 6.31
C VAL A 237 7.98 9.28 6.16
N SER A 238 7.75 10.16 7.16
CA SER A 238 8.24 11.54 7.13
C SER A 238 9.76 11.60 7.15
N ASP A 239 10.38 10.82 8.01
CA ASP A 239 11.84 10.78 8.17
C ASP A 239 12.52 10.32 6.88
N GLU A 240 12.02 9.26 6.25
CA GLU A 240 12.59 8.75 5.00
C GLU A 240 12.37 9.67 3.79
N LEU A 241 11.18 10.25 3.68
CA LEU A 241 10.89 11.18 2.57
C LEU A 241 11.51 12.56 2.79
N GLY A 242 11.79 12.95 4.04
CA GLY A 242 12.49 14.18 4.38
C GLY A 242 14.00 14.13 4.13
N GLN A 243 14.58 12.93 4.07
CA GLN A 243 16.00 12.70 3.81
C GLN A 243 16.35 12.68 2.30
N THR A 244 15.44 13.07 1.40
CA THR A 244 15.76 13.13 -0.04
C THR A 244 17.05 13.91 -0.25
N VAL A 245 18.10 13.19 -0.62
CA VAL A 245 19.41 13.72 -0.99
C VAL A 245 19.22 14.84 -2.01
N PRO A 246 19.84 16.02 -1.82
CA PRO A 246 19.84 17.04 -2.87
C PRO A 246 20.42 16.41 -4.13
N ALA A 247 19.72 16.53 -5.26
CA ALA A 247 20.27 16.18 -6.55
C ALA A 247 21.64 16.86 -6.66
N THR A 248 22.69 16.06 -6.70
CA THR A 248 24.04 16.55 -6.99
C THR A 248 23.98 17.26 -8.33
N VAL A 249 24.24 18.58 -8.30
CA VAL A 249 24.35 19.46 -9.47
C VAL A 249 25.51 19.02 -10.33
#